data_4291bd1d493fe8ebb2ce0bbba77ebc69
#
_entry.id   4291bd1d493fe8ebb2ce0bbba77ebc69
#
_cell.length_a   1.000
_cell.length_b   1.000
_cell.length_c   1.000
_cell.angle_alpha   90.00
_cell.angle_beta   90.00
_cell.angle_gamma   90.00
#
_symmetry.space_group_name_H-M   'P 1'
#
loop_
_entity.id
_entity.type
_entity.pdbx_description
1 polymer ?
#
loop_
_entity_poly.entity_id
_entity_poly.type
_entity_poly.pdbx_seq_one_letter_code
_entity_poly.pdbx_strand_id
1 'polypeptide(L)'
;MSDNVNNSTGPTETGGNEQKVWFITGSSRGLGRALTTAALQAGDLVVATARRPEVLAEIFAVFGERMLPLALDVTESEAACTAVAAAVQRFGRIDVLVNNAGYANVSPIETSDDGDFRAQFETNFWGVYNVTRAALPTLRHQGSGTIVQVSSIGGRVGGSPGIASYQAAKFAVDGFSRVLATETAPFGVRVMVVEPSGFATDWAGSSMTVHAIPEAYDGTVGEMNRRVRQAMGGAAGDPERAAEIIVRTVHRADIPSHLPLGVNAATMALDHSRHQTAEVTTWEKVSRSADFGEPYPVDLP
;
A
#
# COMPACT_ATOMS: atom_id res chain seq x y z
N MET A 1 55.71 -8.15 22.37
CA MET A 1 55.70 -9.47 21.73
C MET A 1 54.26 -9.94 21.72
N SER A 2 53.80 -10.21 20.53
CA SER A 2 52.55 -10.92 20.17
C SER A 2 51.29 -10.14 20.23
N ASP A 3 51.02 -9.46 19.11
CA ASP A 3 49.75 -8.91 18.68
C ASP A 3 48.77 -10.05 18.45
N ASN A 4 47.59 -9.96 19.06
CA ASN A 4 46.46 -10.81 18.75
C ASN A 4 45.41 -9.94 18.00
N VAL A 5 45.46 -10.01 16.69
CA VAL A 5 44.46 -9.44 15.77
C VAL A 5 43.19 -10.29 15.87
N ASN A 6 42.17 -9.77 16.53
CA ASN A 6 40.87 -10.38 16.61
C ASN A 6 40.10 -10.08 15.31
N ASN A 7 40.05 -11.07 14.44
CA ASN A 7 39.35 -11.07 13.16
C ASN A 7 37.84 -11.29 13.42
N SER A 8 37.08 -10.21 13.54
CA SER A 8 35.60 -10.27 13.62
C SER A 8 35.07 -10.61 12.24
N THR A 9 34.79 -11.88 12.01
CA THR A 9 33.96 -12.32 10.88
C THR A 9 32.56 -11.78 11.06
N GLY A 10 32.18 -10.86 10.16
CA GLY A 10 30.80 -10.40 10.02
C GLY A 10 29.86 -11.57 9.72
N PRO A 11 28.55 -11.40 9.97
CA PRO A 11 27.59 -12.46 9.71
C PRO A 11 27.60 -12.83 8.23
N THR A 12 27.91 -14.09 7.95
CA THR A 12 27.83 -14.70 6.63
C THR A 12 26.37 -14.66 6.15
N GLU A 13 26.12 -13.91 5.08
CA GLU A 13 24.89 -13.98 4.30
C GLU A 13 24.82 -15.35 3.59
N THR A 14 24.31 -16.36 4.28
CA THR A 14 23.96 -17.66 3.68
C THR A 14 22.46 -17.93 3.91
N GLY A 15 21.61 -17.06 3.37
CA GLY A 15 20.22 -17.39 3.11
C GLY A 15 20.06 -17.52 1.61
N GLY A 16 20.06 -18.74 1.06
CA GLY A 16 19.58 -18.99 -0.28
C GLY A 16 18.18 -18.36 -0.39
N ASN A 17 17.98 -17.53 -1.41
CA ASN A 17 16.72 -16.80 -1.61
C ASN A 17 15.63 -17.83 -1.91
N GLU A 18 14.88 -18.25 -0.89
CA GLU A 18 13.78 -19.21 -1.04
C GLU A 18 12.72 -18.57 -1.93
N GLN A 19 12.38 -19.25 -3.02
CA GLN A 19 11.38 -18.80 -3.99
C GLN A 19 10.04 -18.56 -3.29
N LYS A 20 9.46 -17.37 -3.45
CA LYS A 20 8.19 -16.98 -2.85
C LYS A 20 7.04 -17.02 -3.86
N VAL A 21 5.85 -17.28 -3.34
CA VAL A 21 4.59 -17.19 -4.10
C VAL A 21 3.92 -15.86 -3.75
N TRP A 22 3.80 -14.99 -4.73
CA TRP A 22 3.15 -13.68 -4.61
C TRP A 22 1.72 -13.75 -5.14
N PHE A 23 0.80 -13.12 -4.44
CA PHE A 23 -0.56 -12.83 -4.92
C PHE A 23 -0.71 -11.31 -5.02
N ILE A 24 -0.82 -10.78 -6.24
CA ILE A 24 -0.79 -9.33 -6.47
C ILE A 24 -2.10 -8.88 -7.13
N THR A 25 -2.79 -7.93 -6.48
CA THR A 25 -4.02 -7.36 -7.05
C THR A 25 -3.71 -6.14 -7.92
N GLY A 26 -4.46 -6.00 -9.05
CA GLY A 26 -4.30 -4.85 -9.95
C GLY A 26 -2.99 -4.86 -10.74
N SER A 27 -2.58 -6.03 -11.25
CA SER A 27 -1.28 -6.28 -11.91
C SER A 27 -1.17 -5.81 -13.36
N SER A 28 -2.25 -5.28 -13.96
CA SER A 28 -2.25 -4.98 -15.41
C SER A 28 -1.51 -3.68 -15.78
N ARG A 29 -1.27 -2.78 -14.84
CA ARG A 29 -0.64 -1.46 -15.06
C ARG A 29 0.04 -0.90 -13.81
N GLY A 30 0.75 0.21 -13.99
CA GLY A 30 1.34 1.00 -12.90
C GLY A 30 2.21 0.19 -11.96
N LEU A 31 2.15 0.48 -10.66
CA LEU A 31 2.96 -0.16 -9.64
C LEU A 31 2.69 -1.68 -9.53
N GLY A 32 1.43 -2.13 -9.71
CA GLY A 32 1.10 -3.55 -9.68
C GLY A 32 1.76 -4.34 -10.81
N ARG A 33 1.86 -3.75 -12.02
CA ARG A 33 2.61 -4.34 -13.14
C ARG A 33 4.11 -4.38 -12.84
N ALA A 34 4.67 -3.30 -12.34
CA ALA A 34 6.08 -3.23 -11.98
C ALA A 34 6.42 -4.25 -10.87
N LEU A 35 5.58 -4.40 -9.84
CA LEU A 35 5.75 -5.40 -8.78
C LEU A 35 5.70 -6.83 -9.32
N THR A 36 4.73 -7.13 -10.21
CA THR A 36 4.64 -8.44 -10.86
C THR A 36 5.91 -8.74 -11.64
N THR A 37 6.40 -7.77 -12.42
CA THR A 37 7.65 -7.91 -13.17
C THR A 37 8.84 -8.15 -12.25
N ALA A 38 9.01 -7.32 -11.22
CA ALA A 38 10.14 -7.40 -10.30
C ALA A 38 10.17 -8.73 -9.52
N ALA A 39 9.02 -9.21 -9.04
CA ALA A 39 8.94 -10.51 -8.36
C ALA A 39 9.29 -11.66 -9.29
N LEU A 40 8.78 -11.67 -10.53
CA LEU A 40 9.12 -12.68 -11.54
C LEU A 40 10.60 -12.64 -11.95
N GLN A 41 11.19 -11.45 -12.04
CA GLN A 41 12.63 -11.27 -12.34
C GLN A 41 13.51 -11.72 -11.17
N ALA A 42 13.05 -11.58 -9.94
CA ALA A 42 13.73 -12.12 -8.76
C ALA A 42 13.70 -13.66 -8.66
N GLY A 43 12.97 -14.32 -9.58
CA GLY A 43 12.84 -15.77 -9.61
C GLY A 43 11.62 -16.32 -8.89
N ASP A 44 10.77 -15.46 -8.34
CA ASP A 44 9.57 -15.83 -7.60
C ASP A 44 8.43 -16.30 -8.53
N LEU A 45 7.39 -16.87 -7.92
CA LEU A 45 6.14 -17.26 -8.55
C LEU A 45 5.07 -16.17 -8.30
N VAL A 46 4.26 -15.85 -9.29
CA VAL A 46 3.27 -14.77 -9.16
C VAL A 46 1.90 -15.20 -9.62
N VAL A 47 0.91 -15.02 -8.76
CA VAL A 47 -0.51 -14.94 -9.13
C VAL A 47 -0.81 -13.47 -9.38
N ALA A 48 -0.94 -13.11 -10.64
CA ALA A 48 -1.25 -11.76 -11.08
C ALA A 48 -2.76 -11.63 -11.31
N THR A 49 -3.41 -10.62 -10.71
CA THR A 49 -4.85 -10.47 -10.87
C THR A 49 -5.25 -9.14 -11.50
N ALA A 50 -6.29 -9.18 -12.33
CA ALA A 50 -6.94 -8.02 -12.93
C ALA A 50 -8.39 -8.38 -13.31
N ARG A 51 -9.22 -7.38 -13.56
CA ARG A 51 -10.59 -7.60 -14.07
C ARG A 51 -10.62 -8.28 -15.45
N ARG A 52 -9.55 -8.11 -16.24
CA ARG A 52 -9.34 -8.73 -17.54
C ARG A 52 -8.02 -9.51 -17.55
N PRO A 53 -8.03 -10.81 -17.24
CA PRO A 53 -6.82 -11.60 -17.07
C PRO A 53 -6.07 -11.88 -18.37
N GLU A 54 -6.75 -11.81 -19.53
CA GLU A 54 -6.14 -11.97 -20.85
C GLU A 54 -5.00 -10.97 -21.10
N VAL A 55 -5.16 -9.74 -20.60
CA VAL A 55 -4.12 -8.71 -20.69
C VAL A 55 -2.86 -9.12 -19.92
N LEU A 56 -3.02 -9.80 -18.78
CA LEU A 56 -1.90 -10.29 -17.96
C LEU A 56 -1.17 -11.44 -18.67
N ALA A 57 -1.92 -12.37 -19.27
CA ALA A 57 -1.36 -13.49 -19.99
C ALA A 57 -0.47 -13.02 -21.16
N GLU A 58 -0.87 -11.95 -21.87
CA GLU A 58 -0.09 -11.34 -22.93
C GLU A 58 1.17 -10.64 -22.40
N ILE A 59 1.02 -9.74 -21.39
CA ILE A 59 2.14 -8.94 -20.83
C ILE A 59 3.23 -9.83 -20.25
N PHE A 60 2.87 -10.92 -19.57
CA PHE A 60 3.79 -11.76 -18.83
C PHE A 60 4.07 -13.13 -19.48
N ALA A 61 3.73 -13.29 -20.76
CA ALA A 61 3.88 -14.55 -21.49
C ALA A 61 5.30 -15.15 -21.41
N VAL A 62 6.32 -14.30 -21.38
CA VAL A 62 7.74 -14.70 -21.29
C VAL A 62 8.09 -15.47 -20.02
N PHE A 63 7.31 -15.33 -18.95
CA PHE A 63 7.57 -15.99 -17.68
C PHE A 63 6.94 -17.39 -17.56
N GLY A 64 6.08 -17.78 -18.51
CA GLY A 64 5.51 -19.12 -18.62
C GLY A 64 4.81 -19.58 -17.32
N GLU A 65 5.15 -20.79 -16.88
CA GLU A 65 4.55 -21.46 -15.71
C GLU A 65 4.75 -20.74 -14.36
N ARG A 66 5.65 -19.77 -14.28
CA ARG A 66 5.89 -18.99 -13.07
C ARG A 66 4.85 -17.92 -12.80
N MET A 67 3.97 -17.63 -13.76
CA MET A 67 2.91 -16.65 -13.65
C MET A 67 1.53 -17.30 -13.89
N LEU A 68 0.60 -17.05 -12.96
CA LEU A 68 -0.80 -17.43 -13.06
C LEU A 68 -1.66 -16.18 -13.21
N PRO A 69 -2.26 -15.90 -14.38
CA PRO A 69 -3.20 -14.81 -14.53
C PRO A 69 -4.59 -15.22 -14.03
N LEU A 70 -5.22 -14.40 -13.19
CA LEU A 70 -6.57 -14.65 -12.70
C LEU A 70 -7.47 -13.41 -12.87
N ALA A 71 -8.74 -13.67 -13.17
CA ALA A 71 -9.78 -12.65 -13.09
C ALA A 71 -10.08 -12.32 -11.63
N LEU A 72 -10.07 -11.05 -11.27
CA LEU A 72 -10.49 -10.60 -9.95
C LEU A 72 -10.99 -9.15 -10.01
N ASP A 73 -12.25 -8.96 -9.65
CA ASP A 73 -12.73 -7.69 -9.10
C ASP A 73 -12.66 -7.79 -7.58
N VAL A 74 -11.83 -6.94 -6.97
CA VAL A 74 -11.58 -6.98 -5.52
C VAL A 74 -12.81 -6.60 -4.70
N THR A 75 -13.80 -5.93 -5.30
CA THR A 75 -15.06 -5.58 -4.62
C THR A 75 -15.94 -6.80 -4.37
N GLU A 76 -15.70 -7.90 -5.09
CA GLU A 76 -16.46 -9.14 -5.01
C GLU A 76 -15.80 -10.13 -4.05
N SER A 77 -16.33 -10.30 -2.84
CA SER A 77 -15.71 -11.13 -1.81
C SER A 77 -15.62 -12.62 -2.18
N GLU A 78 -16.60 -13.15 -2.91
CA GLU A 78 -16.58 -14.53 -3.40
C GLU A 78 -15.52 -14.73 -4.48
N ALA A 79 -15.34 -13.74 -5.36
CA ALA A 79 -14.26 -13.76 -6.35
C ALA A 79 -12.88 -13.76 -5.68
N ALA A 80 -12.71 -13.01 -4.59
CA ALA A 80 -11.47 -13.02 -3.81
C ALA A 80 -11.19 -14.41 -3.21
N CYS A 81 -12.19 -15.07 -2.63
CA CYS A 81 -12.07 -16.44 -2.10
C CYS A 81 -11.68 -17.44 -3.21
N THR A 82 -12.33 -17.35 -4.37
CA THR A 82 -12.07 -18.21 -5.53
C THR A 82 -10.64 -18.02 -6.07
N ALA A 83 -10.20 -16.77 -6.20
CA ALA A 83 -8.85 -16.45 -6.69
C ALA A 83 -7.76 -16.94 -5.72
N VAL A 84 -7.96 -16.76 -4.41
CA VAL A 84 -7.03 -17.29 -3.38
C VAL A 84 -6.98 -18.82 -3.43
N ALA A 85 -8.12 -19.49 -3.53
CA ALA A 85 -8.16 -20.95 -3.64
C ALA A 85 -7.43 -21.45 -4.89
N ALA A 86 -7.60 -20.79 -6.05
CA ALA A 86 -6.89 -21.11 -7.27
C ALA A 86 -5.37 -20.92 -7.15
N ALA A 87 -4.93 -19.86 -6.45
CA ALA A 87 -3.51 -19.63 -6.15
C ALA A 87 -2.91 -20.77 -5.33
N VAL A 88 -3.59 -21.18 -4.26
CA VAL A 88 -3.16 -22.30 -3.40
C VAL A 88 -3.19 -23.62 -4.17
N GLN A 89 -4.21 -23.87 -4.98
CA GLN A 89 -4.28 -25.06 -5.83
C GLN A 89 -3.11 -25.13 -6.81
N ARG A 90 -2.67 -24.01 -7.38
CA ARG A 90 -1.61 -23.96 -8.40
C ARG A 90 -0.21 -24.04 -7.78
N PHE A 91 0.04 -23.34 -6.70
CA PHE A 91 1.39 -23.18 -6.13
C PHE A 91 1.55 -23.76 -4.71
N GLY A 92 0.48 -24.26 -4.10
CA GLY A 92 0.48 -24.88 -2.78
C GLY A 92 0.51 -23.91 -1.61
N ARG A 93 0.83 -22.64 -1.84
CA ARG A 93 1.02 -21.61 -0.80
C ARG A 93 0.84 -20.19 -1.32
N ILE A 94 0.78 -19.24 -0.41
CA ILE A 94 0.93 -17.80 -0.67
C ILE A 94 1.92 -17.26 0.37
N ASP A 95 3.05 -16.72 -0.07
CA ASP A 95 4.04 -16.11 0.82
C ASP A 95 3.86 -14.62 0.98
N VAL A 96 3.41 -13.97 -0.10
CA VAL A 96 3.24 -12.52 -0.16
C VAL A 96 1.89 -12.18 -0.77
N LEU A 97 1.04 -11.54 0.01
CA LEU A 97 -0.18 -10.92 -0.48
C LEU A 97 0.07 -9.44 -0.72
N VAL A 98 -0.18 -8.93 -1.93
CA VAL A 98 -0.09 -7.50 -2.25
C VAL A 98 -1.46 -6.96 -2.63
N ASN A 99 -2.05 -6.16 -1.75
CA ASN A 99 -3.25 -5.39 -2.03
C ASN A 99 -2.86 -4.05 -2.68
N ASN A 100 -2.80 -4.06 -4.01
CA ASN A 100 -2.39 -2.90 -4.80
C ASN A 100 -3.56 -2.30 -5.61
N ALA A 101 -4.60 -3.06 -5.94
CA ALA A 101 -5.74 -2.56 -6.71
C ALA A 101 -6.34 -1.30 -6.08
N GLY A 102 -6.49 -0.25 -6.86
CA GLY A 102 -7.05 1.02 -6.39
C GLY A 102 -7.01 2.10 -7.46
N TYR A 103 -7.82 3.14 -7.25
CA TYR A 103 -7.90 4.31 -8.12
C TYR A 103 -8.39 5.54 -7.33
N ALA A 104 -8.28 6.73 -7.93
CA ALA A 104 -8.82 7.95 -7.37
C ALA A 104 -9.55 8.75 -8.45
N ASN A 105 -10.62 9.43 -8.07
CA ASN A 105 -11.27 10.47 -8.86
C ASN A 105 -11.19 11.81 -8.12
N VAL A 106 -11.26 12.91 -8.87
CA VAL A 106 -11.16 14.26 -8.33
C VAL A 106 -12.52 14.92 -8.33
N SER A 107 -12.98 15.34 -7.13
CA SER A 107 -14.20 16.15 -6.95
C SER A 107 -14.10 16.93 -5.64
N PRO A 108 -14.63 18.16 -5.55
CA PRO A 108 -14.87 18.80 -4.25
C PRO A 108 -15.84 17.96 -3.41
N ILE A 109 -15.67 17.93 -2.09
CA ILE A 109 -16.54 17.15 -1.20
C ILE A 109 -18.01 17.56 -1.35
N GLU A 110 -18.28 18.85 -1.38
CA GLU A 110 -19.65 19.39 -1.47
C GLU A 110 -20.41 18.96 -2.72
N THR A 111 -19.72 18.79 -3.84
CA THR A 111 -20.33 18.47 -5.14
C THR A 111 -19.96 17.08 -5.65
N SER A 112 -19.39 16.24 -4.80
CA SER A 112 -19.08 14.85 -5.16
C SER A 112 -20.36 14.04 -5.38
N ASP A 113 -20.34 13.18 -6.38
CA ASP A 113 -21.36 12.17 -6.54
C ASP A 113 -21.20 11.07 -5.47
N ASP A 114 -22.27 10.80 -4.72
CA ASP A 114 -22.26 9.81 -3.63
C ASP A 114 -21.93 8.40 -4.14
N GLY A 115 -22.40 8.05 -5.34
CA GLY A 115 -22.13 6.75 -5.95
C GLY A 115 -20.65 6.59 -6.28
N ASP A 116 -20.03 7.60 -6.89
CA ASP A 116 -18.59 7.60 -7.19
C ASP A 116 -17.74 7.59 -5.91
N PHE A 117 -18.13 8.41 -4.91
CA PHE A 117 -17.43 8.44 -3.62
C PHE A 117 -17.41 7.06 -2.95
N ARG A 118 -18.56 6.37 -2.93
CA ARG A 118 -18.67 5.01 -2.36
C ARG A 118 -17.93 3.98 -3.20
N ALA A 119 -18.01 4.02 -4.52
CA ALA A 119 -17.33 3.10 -5.41
C ALA A 119 -15.80 3.14 -5.27
N GLN A 120 -15.22 4.34 -5.05
CA GLN A 120 -13.81 4.47 -4.72
C GLN A 120 -13.48 3.78 -3.39
N PHE A 121 -14.33 3.92 -2.39
CA PHE A 121 -14.15 3.28 -1.08
C PHE A 121 -14.30 1.76 -1.17
N GLU A 122 -15.26 1.27 -1.97
CA GLU A 122 -15.43 -0.17 -2.24
C GLU A 122 -14.14 -0.78 -2.80
N THR A 123 -13.52 -0.13 -3.78
CA THR A 123 -12.29 -0.67 -4.36
C THR A 123 -11.09 -0.51 -3.43
N ASN A 124 -10.87 0.71 -2.87
CA ASN A 124 -9.63 1.04 -2.17
C ASN A 124 -9.56 0.50 -0.74
N PHE A 125 -10.71 0.24 -0.09
CA PHE A 125 -10.76 -0.29 1.27
C PHE A 125 -11.46 -1.66 1.33
N TRP A 126 -12.70 -1.79 0.88
CA TRP A 126 -13.40 -3.08 0.95
C TRP A 126 -12.74 -4.15 0.09
N GLY A 127 -12.17 -3.77 -1.05
CA GLY A 127 -11.35 -4.65 -1.86
C GLY A 127 -10.13 -5.18 -1.12
N VAL A 128 -9.43 -4.32 -0.38
CA VAL A 128 -8.31 -4.72 0.50
C VAL A 128 -8.78 -5.68 1.59
N TYR A 129 -9.90 -5.36 2.24
CA TYR A 129 -10.52 -6.21 3.27
C TYR A 129 -10.88 -7.59 2.72
N ASN A 130 -11.58 -7.65 1.59
CA ASN A 130 -12.05 -8.90 0.98
C ASN A 130 -10.89 -9.85 0.67
N VAL A 131 -9.87 -9.35 -0.02
CA VAL A 131 -8.71 -10.17 -0.43
C VAL A 131 -7.88 -10.58 0.78
N THR A 132 -7.65 -9.67 1.72
CA THR A 132 -6.95 -9.98 2.98
C THR A 132 -7.68 -11.06 3.75
N ARG A 133 -8.99 -10.91 3.96
CA ARG A 133 -9.82 -11.88 4.68
C ARG A 133 -9.81 -13.26 4.01
N ALA A 134 -9.84 -13.31 2.68
CA ALA A 134 -9.77 -14.57 1.92
C ALA A 134 -8.42 -15.28 2.11
N ALA A 135 -7.31 -14.54 2.14
CA ALA A 135 -5.96 -15.10 2.24
C ALA A 135 -5.55 -15.48 3.68
N LEU A 136 -6.11 -14.81 4.70
CA LEU A 136 -5.71 -15.00 6.11
C LEU A 136 -5.74 -16.45 6.60
N PRO A 137 -6.77 -17.28 6.31
CA PRO A 137 -6.76 -18.68 6.74
C PRO A 137 -5.55 -19.46 6.23
N THR A 138 -5.16 -19.23 4.96
CA THR A 138 -3.99 -19.85 4.35
C THR A 138 -2.70 -19.41 5.03
N LEU A 139 -2.48 -18.10 5.18
CA LEU A 139 -1.29 -17.54 5.81
C LEU A 139 -1.13 -18.00 7.27
N ARG A 140 -2.24 -17.98 8.03
CA ARG A 140 -2.26 -18.47 9.42
C ARG A 140 -1.93 -19.96 9.52
N HIS A 141 -2.47 -20.79 8.63
CA HIS A 141 -2.19 -22.23 8.59
C HIS A 141 -0.73 -22.51 8.23
N GLN A 142 -0.15 -21.72 7.33
CA GLN A 142 1.27 -21.80 6.96
C GLN A 142 2.21 -21.40 8.11
N GLY A 143 1.74 -20.63 9.09
CA GLY A 143 2.57 -20.07 10.15
C GLY A 143 3.57 -19.02 9.66
N SER A 144 3.36 -18.47 8.48
CA SER A 144 4.26 -17.50 7.85
C SER A 144 3.56 -16.74 6.72
N GLY A 145 4.03 -15.54 6.42
CA GLY A 145 3.59 -14.74 5.28
C GLY A 145 3.86 -13.26 5.46
N THR A 146 3.72 -12.50 4.38
CA THR A 146 3.82 -11.05 4.40
C THR A 146 2.63 -10.44 3.65
N ILE A 147 1.91 -9.54 4.29
CA ILE A 147 0.84 -8.77 3.66
C ILE A 147 1.37 -7.37 3.38
N VAL A 148 1.41 -6.99 2.11
CA VAL A 148 1.82 -5.67 1.63
C VAL A 148 0.56 -4.90 1.26
N GLN A 149 0.28 -3.84 2.01
CA GLN A 149 -0.86 -2.95 1.76
C GLN A 149 -0.38 -1.70 1.02
N VAL A 150 -0.73 -1.56 -0.24
CA VAL A 150 -0.37 -0.36 -1.00
C VAL A 150 -1.35 0.76 -0.64
N SER A 151 -0.93 1.60 0.30
CA SER A 151 -1.61 2.82 0.71
C SER A 151 -1.15 4.00 -0.16
N SER A 152 -0.83 5.11 0.45
CA SER A 152 -0.31 6.34 -0.14
C SER A 152 0.27 7.20 0.97
N ILE A 153 1.19 8.08 0.66
CA ILE A 153 1.56 9.16 1.60
C ILE A 153 0.33 10.01 1.96
N GLY A 154 -0.63 10.14 1.04
CA GLY A 154 -1.92 10.78 1.31
C GLY A 154 -2.80 10.03 2.32
N GLY A 155 -2.58 8.74 2.54
CA GLY A 155 -3.22 7.95 3.59
C GLY A 155 -2.57 8.08 4.98
N ARG A 156 -1.42 8.76 5.07
CA ARG A 156 -0.74 9.12 6.32
C ARG A 156 -0.95 10.59 6.69
N VAL A 157 -0.73 11.50 5.72
CA VAL A 157 -0.71 12.94 6.00
C VAL A 157 -2.03 13.65 5.66
N GLY A 158 -2.79 13.13 4.71
CA GLY A 158 -4.06 13.71 4.27
C GLY A 158 -3.93 15.07 3.58
N GLY A 159 -5.03 15.83 3.61
CA GLY A 159 -5.05 17.25 3.29
C GLY A 159 -4.98 17.63 1.80
N SER A 160 -5.04 16.69 0.86
CA SER A 160 -5.02 17.01 -0.57
C SER A 160 -6.43 17.31 -1.08
N PRO A 161 -6.74 18.56 -1.50
CA PRO A 161 -8.06 18.92 -1.98
C PRO A 161 -8.50 18.07 -3.20
N GLY A 162 -9.77 17.69 -3.22
CA GLY A 162 -10.40 17.00 -4.34
C GLY A 162 -10.30 15.48 -4.37
N ILE A 163 -9.52 14.84 -3.50
CA ILE A 163 -9.38 13.38 -3.44
C ILE A 163 -9.80 12.80 -2.08
N ALA A 164 -10.88 13.34 -1.52
CA ALA A 164 -11.33 12.99 -0.17
C ALA A 164 -11.68 11.51 -0.01
N SER A 165 -12.44 10.91 -0.95
CA SER A 165 -12.80 9.50 -0.89
C SER A 165 -11.57 8.60 -0.91
N TYR A 166 -10.63 8.87 -1.83
CA TYR A 166 -9.38 8.12 -1.93
C TYR A 166 -8.56 8.22 -0.64
N GLN A 167 -8.33 9.44 -0.15
CA GLN A 167 -7.54 9.61 1.08
C GLN A 167 -8.21 8.96 2.28
N ALA A 168 -9.52 9.13 2.47
CA ALA A 168 -10.27 8.49 3.54
C ALA A 168 -10.13 6.96 3.49
N ALA A 169 -10.25 6.36 2.30
CA ALA A 169 -10.05 4.92 2.12
C ALA A 169 -8.61 4.49 2.46
N LYS A 170 -7.58 5.29 2.09
CA LYS A 170 -6.17 4.97 2.39
C LYS A 170 -5.83 5.15 3.88
N PHE A 171 -6.47 6.09 4.60
CA PHE A 171 -6.42 6.15 6.06
C PHE A 171 -7.08 4.92 6.70
N ALA A 172 -8.23 4.48 6.16
CA ALA A 172 -8.89 3.27 6.63
C ALA A 172 -8.01 2.02 6.44
N VAL A 173 -7.30 1.92 5.32
CA VAL A 173 -6.31 0.86 5.07
C VAL A 173 -5.19 0.90 6.11
N ASP A 174 -4.66 2.08 6.46
CA ASP A 174 -3.62 2.19 7.49
C ASP A 174 -4.12 1.73 8.86
N GLY A 175 -5.27 2.24 9.32
CA GLY A 175 -5.87 1.84 10.59
C GLY A 175 -6.17 0.33 10.65
N PHE A 176 -6.76 -0.23 9.58
CA PHE A 176 -6.99 -1.66 9.43
C PHE A 176 -5.69 -2.47 9.50
N SER A 177 -4.64 -2.01 8.84
CA SER A 177 -3.35 -2.71 8.76
C SER A 177 -2.64 -2.78 10.12
N ARG A 178 -2.77 -1.75 10.94
CA ARG A 178 -2.21 -1.72 12.32
C ARG A 178 -2.86 -2.78 13.21
N VAL A 179 -4.19 -2.90 13.16
CA VAL A 179 -4.92 -3.93 13.90
C VAL A 179 -4.55 -5.31 13.36
N LEU A 180 -4.57 -5.49 12.04
CA LEU A 180 -4.21 -6.74 11.36
C LEU A 180 -2.81 -7.22 11.77
N ALA A 181 -1.82 -6.33 11.81
CA ALA A 181 -0.45 -6.67 12.20
C ALA A 181 -0.39 -7.24 13.63
N THR A 182 -1.14 -6.65 14.56
CA THR A 182 -1.21 -7.12 15.94
C THR A 182 -1.89 -8.49 16.06
N GLU A 183 -3.00 -8.67 15.34
CA GLU A 183 -3.76 -9.93 15.37
C GLU A 183 -3.01 -11.09 14.72
N THR A 184 -2.19 -10.83 13.71
CA THR A 184 -1.55 -11.87 12.90
C THR A 184 -0.10 -12.15 13.31
N ALA A 185 0.53 -11.30 14.09
CA ALA A 185 1.90 -11.51 14.58
C ALA A 185 2.10 -12.86 15.28
N PRO A 186 1.19 -13.37 16.13
CA PRO A 186 1.35 -14.70 16.75
C PRO A 186 1.38 -15.87 15.75
N PHE A 187 0.91 -15.65 14.53
CA PHE A 187 0.91 -16.64 13.45
C PHE A 187 2.09 -16.48 12.47
N GLY A 188 3.09 -15.64 12.80
CA GLY A 188 4.22 -15.40 11.92
C GLY A 188 3.88 -14.62 10.64
N VAL A 189 2.70 -13.98 10.56
CA VAL A 189 2.30 -13.16 9.43
C VAL A 189 2.66 -11.70 9.69
N ARG A 190 3.43 -11.11 8.79
CA ARG A 190 3.90 -9.73 8.87
C ARG A 190 3.04 -8.82 8.00
N VAL A 191 2.86 -7.58 8.40
CA VAL A 191 2.12 -6.58 7.62
C VAL A 191 3.01 -5.36 7.38
N MET A 192 3.07 -4.92 6.14
CA MET A 192 3.79 -3.72 5.72
C MET A 192 2.87 -2.81 4.91
N VAL A 193 2.75 -1.56 5.33
CA VAL A 193 2.05 -0.51 4.59
C VAL A 193 3.05 0.24 3.73
N VAL A 194 2.86 0.20 2.42
CA VAL A 194 3.66 0.96 1.46
C VAL A 194 2.94 2.27 1.16
N GLU A 195 3.68 3.38 1.23
CA GLU A 195 3.14 4.74 1.13
C GLU A 195 3.83 5.52 -0.01
N PRO A 196 3.45 5.26 -1.28
CA PRO A 196 4.02 5.98 -2.40
C PRO A 196 3.64 7.45 -2.41
N SER A 197 4.55 8.30 -2.91
CA SER A 197 4.22 9.64 -3.43
C SER A 197 3.78 9.56 -4.89
N GLY A 198 3.90 10.64 -5.67
CA GLY A 198 3.63 10.61 -7.11
C GLY A 198 4.67 9.79 -7.87
N PHE A 199 4.23 8.75 -8.57
CA PHE A 199 5.04 7.91 -9.44
C PHE A 199 4.60 8.06 -10.90
N ALA A 200 5.52 7.81 -11.84
CA ALA A 200 5.28 7.80 -13.27
C ALA A 200 4.41 6.57 -13.66
N THR A 201 3.13 6.63 -13.36
CA THR A 201 2.15 5.59 -13.66
C THR A 201 0.89 6.19 -14.27
N ASP A 202 0.01 5.35 -14.82
CA ASP A 202 -1.30 5.76 -15.35
C ASP A 202 -2.29 6.19 -14.25
N TRP A 203 -1.87 6.24 -12.98
CA TRP A 203 -2.77 6.51 -11.85
C TRP A 203 -3.49 7.85 -11.96
N ALA A 204 -2.79 8.92 -12.29
CA ALA A 204 -3.38 10.24 -12.51
C ALA A 204 -3.69 10.52 -14.01
N GLY A 205 -3.59 9.49 -14.87
CA GLY A 205 -3.93 9.52 -16.30
C GLY A 205 -5.31 8.93 -16.59
N SER A 206 -5.32 7.86 -17.39
CA SER A 206 -6.55 7.18 -17.83
C SER A 206 -7.35 6.53 -16.70
N SER A 207 -6.76 6.39 -15.50
CA SER A 207 -7.40 5.79 -14.32
C SER A 207 -8.14 6.78 -13.44
N MET A 208 -7.96 8.09 -13.66
CA MET A 208 -8.51 9.14 -12.81
C MET A 208 -9.56 9.96 -13.59
N THR A 209 -10.78 9.97 -13.10
CA THR A 209 -11.81 10.89 -13.58
C THR A 209 -11.73 12.19 -12.79
N VAL A 210 -11.76 13.32 -13.50
CA VAL A 210 -11.89 14.65 -12.89
C VAL A 210 -13.29 15.15 -13.18
N HIS A 211 -14.10 15.23 -12.12
CA HIS A 211 -15.45 15.78 -12.21
C HIS A 211 -15.44 17.31 -12.38
N ALA A 212 -16.58 17.87 -12.68
CA ALA A 212 -16.71 19.34 -12.79
C ALA A 212 -16.32 20.01 -11.46
N ILE A 213 -15.46 21.02 -11.55
CA ILE A 213 -15.00 21.78 -10.38
C ILE A 213 -15.70 23.14 -10.44
N PRO A 214 -16.62 23.46 -9.50
CA PRO A 214 -17.25 24.79 -9.42
C PRO A 214 -16.21 25.90 -9.21
N GLU A 215 -16.52 27.09 -9.68
CA GLU A 215 -15.65 28.27 -9.57
C GLU A 215 -15.20 28.55 -8.13
N ALA A 216 -16.10 28.34 -7.15
CA ALA A 216 -15.79 28.49 -5.73
C ALA A 216 -14.64 27.60 -5.23
N TYR A 217 -14.39 26.45 -5.90
CA TYR A 217 -13.32 25.51 -5.57
C TYR A 217 -12.12 25.58 -6.51
N ASP A 218 -12.09 26.53 -7.47
CA ASP A 218 -10.98 26.61 -8.43
C ASP A 218 -9.64 26.92 -7.75
N GLY A 219 -9.62 27.76 -6.73
CA GLY A 219 -8.42 28.10 -5.95
C GLY A 219 -7.87 26.98 -5.05
N THR A 220 -8.64 25.92 -4.85
CA THR A 220 -8.22 24.76 -4.02
C THR A 220 -8.16 23.49 -4.85
N VAL A 221 -9.29 22.87 -5.15
CA VAL A 221 -9.37 21.63 -5.94
C VAL A 221 -8.87 21.83 -7.37
N GLY A 222 -9.23 22.95 -8.02
CA GLY A 222 -8.78 23.30 -9.36
C GLY A 222 -7.27 23.48 -9.43
N GLU A 223 -6.69 24.21 -8.49
CA GLU A 223 -5.23 24.40 -8.43
C GLU A 223 -4.51 23.09 -8.16
N MET A 224 -4.98 22.26 -7.22
CA MET A 224 -4.41 20.96 -6.93
C MET A 224 -4.44 20.05 -8.17
N ASN A 225 -5.58 20.00 -8.88
CA ASN A 225 -5.69 19.21 -10.11
C ASN A 225 -4.72 19.68 -11.20
N ARG A 226 -4.54 20.99 -11.37
CA ARG A 226 -3.55 21.56 -12.30
C ARG A 226 -2.13 21.16 -11.93
N ARG A 227 -1.76 21.25 -10.63
CA ARG A 227 -0.44 20.83 -10.12
C ARG A 227 -0.18 19.35 -10.37
N VAL A 228 -1.15 18.48 -10.07
CA VAL A 228 -1.04 17.02 -10.31
C VAL A 228 -0.81 16.74 -11.79
N ARG A 229 -1.58 17.37 -12.69
CA ARG A 229 -1.41 17.19 -14.15
C ARG A 229 -0.06 17.70 -14.65
N GLN A 230 0.44 18.81 -14.13
CA GLN A 230 1.78 19.32 -14.48
C GLN A 230 2.89 18.39 -13.99
N ALA A 231 2.76 17.85 -12.77
CA ALA A 231 3.73 16.91 -12.21
C ALA A 231 3.80 15.58 -12.96
N MET A 232 2.71 15.17 -13.62
CA MET A 232 2.69 13.93 -14.43
C MET A 232 3.65 13.96 -15.62
N GLY A 233 3.94 15.14 -16.19
CA GLY A 233 4.94 15.31 -17.25
C GLY A 233 6.37 15.12 -16.79
N GLY A 234 6.62 15.04 -15.47
CA GLY A 234 7.93 14.91 -14.84
C GLY A 234 7.84 14.20 -13.50
N ALA A 235 7.03 13.13 -13.40
CA ALA A 235 6.85 12.39 -12.15
C ALA A 235 8.18 12.02 -11.53
N ALA A 236 8.39 12.38 -10.25
CA ALA A 236 9.66 12.19 -9.56
C ALA A 236 9.93 10.73 -9.19
N GLY A 237 8.87 9.88 -9.08
CA GLY A 237 8.97 8.48 -8.66
C GLY A 237 9.01 7.50 -9.85
N ASP A 238 9.93 6.55 -9.77
CA ASP A 238 10.11 5.45 -10.71
C ASP A 238 9.40 4.20 -10.15
N PRO A 239 8.32 3.70 -10.80
CA PRO A 239 7.58 2.55 -10.31
C PRO A 239 8.39 1.24 -10.33
N GLU A 240 9.36 1.10 -11.23
CA GLU A 240 10.22 -0.09 -11.33
C GLU A 240 11.17 -0.14 -10.13
N ARG A 241 11.83 0.97 -9.81
CA ARG A 241 12.66 1.06 -8.59
C ARG A 241 11.85 0.86 -7.32
N ALA A 242 10.63 1.40 -7.25
CA ALA A 242 9.75 1.19 -6.11
C ALA A 242 9.40 -0.29 -5.95
N ALA A 243 9.09 -0.98 -7.05
CA ALA A 243 8.81 -2.40 -7.07
C ALA A 243 10.02 -3.24 -6.60
N GLU A 244 11.21 -2.97 -7.11
CA GLU A 244 12.46 -3.62 -6.68
C GLU A 244 12.72 -3.43 -5.17
N ILE A 245 12.52 -2.21 -4.66
CA ILE A 245 12.66 -1.92 -3.23
C ILE A 245 11.68 -2.75 -2.41
N ILE A 246 10.41 -2.82 -2.82
CA ILE A 246 9.38 -3.61 -2.13
C ILE A 246 9.75 -5.10 -2.14
N VAL A 247 10.11 -5.66 -3.31
CA VAL A 247 10.50 -7.06 -3.44
C VAL A 247 11.69 -7.38 -2.54
N ARG A 248 12.76 -6.59 -2.60
CA ARG A 248 13.94 -6.75 -1.74
C ARG A 248 13.59 -6.63 -0.26
N THR A 249 12.70 -5.72 0.12
CA THR A 249 12.27 -5.55 1.51
C THR A 249 11.51 -6.76 2.01
N VAL A 250 10.61 -7.33 1.21
CA VAL A 250 9.84 -8.54 1.57
C VAL A 250 10.73 -9.76 1.80
N HIS A 251 11.86 -9.88 1.10
CA HIS A 251 12.83 -10.95 1.28
C HIS A 251 13.71 -10.79 2.55
N ARG A 252 13.63 -9.67 3.25
CA ARG A 252 14.36 -9.49 4.53
C ARG A 252 13.65 -10.20 5.68
N ALA A 253 14.42 -10.55 6.70
CA ALA A 253 13.87 -11.05 7.97
C ALA A 253 13.12 -9.96 8.74
N ASP A 254 13.63 -8.74 8.74
CA ASP A 254 13.05 -7.55 9.33
C ASP A 254 12.44 -6.65 8.24
N ILE A 255 11.16 -6.33 8.38
CA ILE A 255 10.48 -5.39 7.48
C ILE A 255 9.90 -4.21 8.29
N PRO A 256 9.86 -3.00 7.73
CA PRO A 256 9.21 -1.89 8.42
C PRO A 256 7.69 -2.08 8.41
N SER A 257 7.02 -1.58 9.45
CA SER A 257 5.54 -1.51 9.44
C SER A 257 5.01 -0.55 8.36
N HIS A 258 5.76 0.51 8.06
CA HIS A 258 5.44 1.51 7.05
C HIS A 258 6.67 1.83 6.22
N LEU A 259 6.48 1.88 4.90
CA LEU A 259 7.54 2.16 3.93
C LEU A 259 7.13 3.33 3.02
N PRO A 260 7.45 4.59 3.41
CA PRO A 260 7.31 5.73 2.51
C PRO A 260 8.21 5.57 1.29
N LEU A 261 7.66 5.70 0.08
CA LEU A 261 8.42 5.55 -1.16
C LEU A 261 8.42 6.84 -1.99
N GLY A 262 9.62 7.29 -2.29
CA GLY A 262 9.90 8.54 -3.00
C GLY A 262 10.29 9.68 -2.06
N VAL A 263 11.06 10.63 -2.58
CA VAL A 263 11.61 11.77 -1.80
C VAL A 263 10.48 12.55 -1.10
N ASN A 264 9.41 12.86 -1.84
CA ASN A 264 8.27 13.60 -1.27
C ASN A 264 7.57 12.80 -0.16
N ALA A 265 7.40 11.48 -0.33
CA ALA A 265 6.76 10.64 0.70
C ALA A 265 7.59 10.65 1.99
N ALA A 266 8.91 10.46 1.89
CA ALA A 266 9.80 10.47 3.05
C ALA A 266 9.78 11.83 3.77
N THR A 267 9.88 12.94 3.02
CA THR A 267 9.85 14.29 3.59
C THR A 267 8.51 14.58 4.28
N MET A 268 7.39 14.33 3.59
CA MET A 268 6.05 14.56 4.14
C MET A 268 5.79 13.70 5.39
N ALA A 269 6.22 12.45 5.40
CA ALA A 269 6.07 11.57 6.57
C ALA A 269 6.84 12.10 7.79
N LEU A 270 8.08 12.56 7.59
CA LEU A 270 8.90 13.13 8.65
C LEU A 270 8.32 14.44 9.19
N ASP A 271 7.91 15.34 8.30
CA ASP A 271 7.36 16.64 8.70
C ASP A 271 6.02 16.49 9.41
N HIS A 272 5.15 15.60 8.93
CA HIS A 272 3.89 15.27 9.59
C HIS A 272 4.11 14.72 11.00
N SER A 273 5.05 13.79 11.17
CA SER A 273 5.36 13.22 12.48
C SER A 273 5.88 14.28 13.47
N ARG A 274 6.74 15.20 12.99
CA ARG A 274 7.24 16.32 13.82
C ARG A 274 6.12 17.26 14.22
N HIS A 275 5.22 17.61 13.29
CA HIS A 275 4.09 18.48 13.54
C HIS A 275 3.13 17.86 14.56
N GLN A 276 2.73 16.61 14.39
CA GLN A 276 1.87 15.89 15.34
C GLN A 276 2.50 15.81 16.74
N THR A 277 3.80 15.52 16.83
CA THR A 277 4.50 15.48 18.12
C THR A 277 4.46 16.85 18.80
N ALA A 278 4.74 17.93 18.08
CA ALA A 278 4.71 19.28 18.62
C ALA A 278 3.30 19.67 19.09
N GLU A 279 2.27 19.35 18.32
CA GLU A 279 0.87 19.62 18.69
C GLU A 279 0.46 18.86 19.96
N VAL A 280 0.71 17.56 20.03
CA VAL A 280 0.43 16.75 21.22
C VAL A 280 1.20 17.27 22.42
N THR A 281 2.47 17.65 22.27
CA THR A 281 3.29 18.21 23.37
C THR A 281 2.70 19.53 23.87
N THR A 282 2.24 20.40 22.98
CA THR A 282 1.60 21.68 23.33
C THR A 282 0.33 21.46 24.17
N TRP A 283 -0.47 20.48 23.80
CA TRP A 283 -1.76 20.20 24.43
C TRP A 283 -1.72 19.11 25.51
N GLU A 284 -0.54 18.57 25.84
CA GLU A 284 -0.39 17.42 26.77
C GLU A 284 -1.09 17.64 28.11
N LYS A 285 -0.91 18.80 28.75
CA LYS A 285 -1.53 19.10 30.03
C LYS A 285 -3.06 19.11 29.94
N VAL A 286 -3.59 19.73 28.89
CA VAL A 286 -5.04 19.76 28.63
C VAL A 286 -5.56 18.34 28.38
N SER A 287 -4.88 17.56 27.56
CA SER A 287 -5.29 16.18 27.27
C SER A 287 -5.32 15.31 28.52
N ARG A 288 -4.29 15.42 29.36
CA ARG A 288 -4.20 14.65 30.64
C ARG A 288 -5.26 15.05 31.63
N SER A 289 -5.66 16.33 31.68
CA SER A 289 -6.68 16.81 32.61
C SER A 289 -8.08 16.20 32.43
N ALA A 290 -8.29 15.44 31.34
CA ALA A 290 -9.52 14.69 31.13
C ALA A 290 -9.61 13.43 32.01
N ASP A 291 -8.51 12.96 32.58
CA ASP A 291 -8.47 11.77 33.44
C ASP A 291 -8.77 12.10 34.91
N PHE A 292 -9.43 11.17 35.62
CA PHE A 292 -9.62 11.27 37.03
C PHE A 292 -8.27 11.26 37.78
N GLY A 293 -8.07 12.23 38.67
CA GLY A 293 -6.84 12.35 39.49
C GLY A 293 -5.79 13.30 38.87
N GLU A 294 -5.97 13.78 37.66
CA GLU A 294 -5.16 14.85 37.10
C GLU A 294 -5.67 16.23 37.50
N PRO A 295 -4.82 17.27 37.51
CA PRO A 295 -5.23 18.64 37.82
C PRO A 295 -6.31 19.17 36.89
N TYR A 296 -7.40 19.72 37.48
CA TYR A 296 -8.48 20.38 36.74
C TYR A 296 -9.10 21.50 37.63
N PRO A 297 -9.46 22.68 37.09
CA PRO A 297 -9.31 23.10 35.69
C PRO A 297 -7.85 23.34 35.28
N VAL A 298 -7.61 23.39 33.97
CA VAL A 298 -6.31 23.64 33.35
C VAL A 298 -6.43 24.80 32.34
N ASP A 299 -5.40 25.65 32.28
CA ASP A 299 -5.32 26.73 31.30
C ASP A 299 -5.05 26.13 29.89
N LEU A 300 -5.75 26.66 28.90
CA LEU A 300 -5.49 26.31 27.49
C LEU A 300 -4.22 27.03 27.02
N PRO A 301 -3.41 26.38 26.14
CA PRO A 301 -2.17 26.94 25.62
C PRO A 301 -2.39 28.12 24.66
#